data_e90b9665a0f34b2df761c0682bb92ffd
#
_entry.id   e90b9665a0f34b2df761c0682bb92ffd
#
_cell.length_a   1.000
_cell.length_b   1.000
_cell.length_c   1.000
_cell.angle_alpha   90.00
_cell.angle_beta   90.00
_cell.angle_gamma   90.00
#
_symmetry.space_group_name_H-M   'P 1'
#
loop_
_entity.id
_entity.type
_entity.pdbx_description
1 polymer ?
#
loop_
_entity_poly.entity_id
_entity_poly.type
_entity_poly.pdbx_seq_one_letter_code
_entity_poly.pdbx_strand_id
1 'polypeptide(L)'
;VLELLLLLLYLNGRINKLLDSDMSSEMVLGQLLAQNNELMTTKFYYSTEMRVLSIQLVFALCFKLFRDWHVIRMVVMACLWVILIVAYYFLCRAMECRKYFLLTALLLFAPVSSCYFEFMLVAACYIPYVAIAFAALALNEVYFKAQPDRKKFWLVVSVLLALVAGLGGPREIIALYAPLGLAAAAELVRERNNETKRQQFIYAAFVGASALIGYALNRLVLARIYTFLTWGGLSFKLAFMLPDGARMKKVFYSFLTLYGAAKEIAGSTFLFVLSVAWIVLTIGCIVYAYTHKVSEGYRRLAGFVSAGYVVYILLYFLTWMTFNERYGLLNTVLSVPLFAVALKEVRVKEHW
;
A
#
# COMPACT_ATOMS: atom_id res chain seq x y z
N VAL A 1 0.14 -19.14 10.86
CA VAL A 1 -0.98 -19.27 11.82
C VAL A 1 -0.49 -18.94 13.23
N LEU A 2 0.60 -19.56 13.73
CA LEU A 2 1.10 -19.32 15.09
C LEU A 2 1.44 -17.85 15.34
N GLU A 3 2.15 -17.18 14.40
CA GLU A 3 2.48 -15.77 14.49
C GLU A 3 1.24 -14.88 14.65
N LEU A 4 0.21 -15.11 13.84
CA LEU A 4 -1.06 -14.38 13.92
C LEU A 4 -1.78 -14.62 15.24
N LEU A 5 -1.79 -15.85 15.75
CA LEU A 5 -2.39 -16.17 17.04
C LEU A 5 -1.64 -15.47 18.18
N LEU A 6 -0.31 -15.50 18.16
CA LEU A 6 0.52 -14.81 19.17
C LEU A 6 0.28 -13.29 19.12
N LEU A 7 0.19 -12.72 17.92
CA LEU A 7 -0.11 -11.30 17.73
C LEU A 7 -1.50 -10.94 18.23
N LEU A 8 -2.53 -11.76 17.94
CA LEU A 8 -3.88 -11.57 18.46
C LEU A 8 -3.93 -11.66 19.99
N LEU A 9 -3.26 -12.64 20.60
CA LEU A 9 -3.17 -12.77 22.05
C LEU A 9 -2.48 -11.56 22.69
N TYR A 10 -1.37 -11.11 22.10
CA TYR A 10 -0.67 -9.92 22.57
C TYR A 10 -1.55 -8.67 22.51
N LEU A 11 -2.25 -8.46 21.39
CA LEU A 11 -3.11 -7.31 21.19
C LEU A 11 -4.37 -7.38 22.06
N ASN A 12 -4.96 -8.57 22.25
CA ASN A 12 -6.14 -8.73 23.11
C ASN A 12 -5.92 -8.16 24.51
N GLY A 13 -4.74 -8.34 25.09
CA GLY A 13 -4.41 -7.79 26.42
C GLY A 13 -4.03 -6.30 26.42
N ARG A 14 -3.79 -5.69 25.28
CA ARG A 14 -3.20 -4.34 25.19
C ARG A 14 -3.94 -3.36 24.29
N ILE A 15 -4.91 -3.81 23.50
CA ILE A 15 -5.56 -3.00 22.47
C ILE A 15 -6.16 -1.70 23.02
N ASN A 16 -6.75 -1.75 24.22
CA ASN A 16 -7.33 -0.55 24.84
C ASN A 16 -6.28 0.49 25.27
N LYS A 17 -5.03 0.05 25.52
CA LYS A 17 -3.91 0.94 25.84
C LYS A 17 -3.24 1.52 24.58
N LEU A 18 -3.42 0.85 23.45
CA LEU A 18 -2.87 1.23 22.15
C LEU A 18 -3.87 2.03 21.30
N LEU A 19 -5.10 2.23 21.81
CA LEU A 19 -6.15 2.95 21.11
C LEU A 19 -5.82 4.45 21.10
N ASP A 20 -5.70 5.02 19.91
CA ASP A 20 -5.52 6.46 19.70
C ASP A 20 -6.81 7.13 19.17
N SER A 21 -6.73 8.43 18.92
CA SER A 21 -7.86 9.23 18.40
C SER A 21 -8.28 8.82 16.99
N ASP A 22 -7.32 8.46 16.13
CA ASP A 22 -7.61 8.06 14.75
C ASP A 22 -8.35 6.73 14.73
N MET A 23 -7.88 5.75 15.51
CA MET A 23 -8.55 4.45 15.65
C MET A 23 -9.94 4.57 16.25
N SER A 24 -10.08 5.38 17.28
CA SER A 24 -11.37 5.61 17.94
C SER A 24 -12.37 6.27 17.02
N SER A 25 -11.95 7.25 16.23
CA SER A 25 -12.82 7.96 15.28
C SER A 25 -13.34 7.02 14.18
N GLU A 26 -12.52 6.08 13.68
CA GLU A 26 -12.96 5.08 12.70
C GLU A 26 -13.99 4.09 13.29
N MET A 27 -13.84 3.73 14.57
CA MET A 27 -14.82 2.89 15.27
C MET A 27 -16.16 3.63 15.47
N VAL A 28 -16.10 4.91 15.89
CA VAL A 28 -17.31 5.76 16.05
C VAL A 28 -18.02 5.94 14.71
N LEU A 29 -17.28 6.21 13.64
CA LEU A 29 -17.84 6.27 12.28
C LEU A 29 -18.50 4.94 11.90
N GLY A 30 -17.83 3.82 12.11
CA GLY A 30 -18.39 2.49 11.82
C GLY A 30 -19.69 2.21 12.59
N GLN A 31 -19.76 2.59 13.86
CA GLN A 31 -20.99 2.46 14.66
C GLN A 31 -22.12 3.32 14.09
N LEU A 32 -21.82 4.57 13.73
CA LEU A 32 -22.80 5.51 13.16
C LEU A 32 -23.35 5.00 11.83
N LEU A 33 -22.49 4.46 10.95
CA LEU A 33 -22.89 3.85 9.68
C LEU A 33 -23.77 2.61 9.91
N ALA A 34 -23.45 1.78 10.90
CA ALA A 34 -24.25 0.62 11.26
C ALA A 34 -25.65 0.99 11.75
N GLN A 35 -25.75 2.02 12.62
CA GLN A 35 -27.02 2.51 13.17
C GLN A 35 -27.94 3.11 12.11
N ASN A 36 -27.38 3.85 11.14
CA ASN A 36 -28.16 4.51 10.09
C ASN A 36 -28.35 3.63 8.85
N ASN A 37 -27.75 2.46 8.74
CA ASN A 37 -27.69 1.61 7.54
C ASN A 37 -27.16 2.36 6.29
N GLU A 38 -26.15 3.21 6.49
CA GLU A 38 -25.54 4.03 5.45
C GLU A 38 -24.13 3.52 5.14
N LEU A 39 -23.67 3.73 3.90
CA LEU A 39 -22.26 3.51 3.53
C LEU A 39 -21.39 4.72 3.83
N MET A 40 -21.99 5.90 3.81
CA MET A 40 -21.41 7.18 4.18
C MET A 40 -22.50 8.05 4.84
N THR A 41 -22.11 8.93 5.75
CA THR A 41 -23.07 9.77 6.48
C THR A 41 -22.66 11.24 6.49
N THR A 42 -23.62 12.14 6.42
CA THR A 42 -23.40 13.58 6.58
C THR A 42 -23.29 14.03 8.04
N LYS A 43 -23.56 13.11 8.97
CA LYS A 43 -23.54 13.37 10.43
C LYS A 43 -22.16 13.22 11.07
N PHE A 44 -21.11 13.02 10.26
CA PHE A 44 -19.74 12.81 10.73
C PHE A 44 -18.77 13.77 10.04
N TYR A 45 -17.84 14.33 10.81
CA TYR A 45 -16.71 15.07 10.27
C TYR A 45 -15.62 14.10 9.90
N TYR A 46 -15.46 13.84 8.60
CA TYR A 46 -14.38 13.00 8.11
C TYR A 46 -13.03 13.67 8.37
N SER A 47 -11.99 12.85 8.50
CA SER A 47 -10.63 13.37 8.64
C SER A 47 -10.17 14.09 7.36
N THR A 48 -8.89 14.31 7.19
CA THR A 48 -8.32 15.02 6.01
C THR A 48 -8.62 14.38 4.66
N GLU A 49 -9.03 13.11 4.64
CA GLU A 49 -9.36 12.35 3.45
C GLU A 49 -10.71 11.65 3.61
N MET A 50 -11.55 11.77 2.59
CA MET A 50 -12.80 11.04 2.54
C MET A 50 -12.57 9.67 1.93
N ARG A 51 -12.57 8.64 2.76
CA ARG A 51 -12.30 7.25 2.36
C ARG A 51 -13.63 6.54 2.12
N VAL A 52 -13.91 6.19 0.87
CA VAL A 52 -15.15 5.48 0.52
C VAL A 52 -15.04 4.00 0.88
N LEU A 53 -13.97 3.33 0.44
CA LEU A 53 -13.68 1.94 0.82
C LEU A 53 -12.53 1.91 1.81
N SER A 54 -12.84 1.75 3.10
CA SER A 54 -11.86 1.68 4.16
C SER A 54 -12.38 0.89 5.35
N ILE A 55 -11.60 0.88 6.41
CA ILE A 55 -11.82 0.10 7.64
C ILE A 55 -13.20 0.36 8.29
N GLN A 56 -13.75 1.58 8.19
CA GLN A 56 -15.05 1.91 8.77
C GLN A 56 -16.19 1.03 8.28
N LEU A 57 -16.14 0.53 7.04
CA LEU A 57 -17.17 -0.39 6.53
C LEU A 57 -17.10 -1.76 7.20
N VAL A 58 -15.90 -2.23 7.52
CA VAL A 58 -15.71 -3.49 8.27
C VAL A 58 -16.20 -3.31 9.69
N PHE A 59 -15.91 -2.17 10.34
CA PHE A 59 -16.50 -1.83 11.64
C PHE A 59 -18.02 -1.78 11.57
N ALA A 60 -18.60 -1.14 10.55
CA ALA A 60 -20.05 -1.03 10.40
C ALA A 60 -20.73 -2.43 10.34
N LEU A 61 -20.14 -3.37 9.61
CA LEU A 61 -20.62 -4.75 9.56
C LEU A 61 -20.50 -5.44 10.93
N CYS A 62 -19.37 -5.26 11.62
CA CYS A 62 -19.16 -5.86 12.94
C CYS A 62 -20.09 -5.27 14.01
N PHE A 63 -20.39 -3.96 13.98
CA PHE A 63 -21.35 -3.33 14.90
C PHE A 63 -22.80 -3.81 14.70
N LYS A 64 -23.14 -4.39 13.56
CA LYS A 64 -24.44 -5.08 13.35
C LYS A 64 -24.50 -6.44 14.00
N LEU A 65 -23.35 -7.07 14.25
CA LEU A 65 -23.25 -8.45 14.77
C LEU A 65 -22.89 -8.47 16.26
N PHE A 66 -22.09 -7.52 16.73
CA PHE A 66 -21.53 -7.48 18.08
C PHE A 66 -21.84 -6.13 18.75
N ARG A 67 -21.84 -6.11 20.09
CA ARG A 67 -22.05 -4.89 20.90
C ARG A 67 -20.81 -4.44 21.66
N ASP A 68 -19.93 -5.35 21.98
CA ASP A 68 -18.70 -5.07 22.72
C ASP A 68 -17.63 -4.48 21.81
N TRP A 69 -17.16 -3.28 22.12
CA TRP A 69 -16.18 -2.54 21.33
C TRP A 69 -14.83 -3.23 21.24
N HIS A 70 -14.41 -3.89 22.31
CA HIS A 70 -13.17 -4.65 22.33
C HIS A 70 -13.24 -5.84 21.37
N VAL A 71 -14.32 -6.62 21.46
CA VAL A 71 -14.56 -7.75 20.56
C VAL A 71 -14.63 -7.28 19.11
N ILE A 72 -15.39 -6.21 18.84
CA ILE A 72 -15.50 -5.63 17.48
C ILE A 72 -14.11 -5.26 16.95
N ARG A 73 -13.29 -4.59 17.75
CA ARG A 73 -11.94 -4.20 17.36
C ARG A 73 -11.09 -5.41 16.97
N MET A 74 -11.08 -6.46 17.81
CA MET A 74 -10.32 -7.68 17.56
C MET A 74 -10.80 -8.42 16.30
N VAL A 75 -12.12 -8.51 16.11
CA VAL A 75 -12.71 -9.15 14.91
C VAL A 75 -12.36 -8.36 13.64
N VAL A 76 -12.49 -7.03 13.66
CA VAL A 76 -12.15 -6.19 12.51
C VAL A 76 -10.68 -6.34 12.12
N MET A 77 -9.76 -6.35 13.10
CA MET A 77 -8.34 -6.57 12.84
C MET A 77 -8.10 -7.93 12.19
N ALA A 78 -8.67 -8.99 12.73
CA ALA A 78 -8.57 -10.35 12.18
C ALA A 78 -9.11 -10.41 10.74
N CYS A 79 -10.28 -9.80 10.48
CA CYS A 79 -10.86 -9.71 9.13
C CYS A 79 -9.92 -8.98 8.15
N LEU A 80 -9.35 -7.85 8.56
CA LEU A 80 -8.43 -7.09 7.71
C LEU A 80 -7.14 -7.87 7.43
N TRP A 81 -6.59 -8.59 8.41
CA TRP A 81 -5.43 -9.45 8.19
C TRP A 81 -5.74 -10.58 7.20
N VAL A 82 -6.95 -11.17 7.28
CA VAL A 82 -7.40 -12.17 6.30
C VAL A 82 -7.49 -11.54 4.90
N ILE A 83 -8.07 -10.34 4.79
CA ILE A 83 -8.15 -9.60 3.50
C ILE A 83 -6.74 -9.37 2.92
N LEU A 84 -5.79 -8.95 3.75
CA LEU A 84 -4.39 -8.74 3.34
C LEU A 84 -3.76 -10.03 2.82
N ILE A 85 -3.90 -11.13 3.57
CA ILE A 85 -3.36 -12.45 3.20
C ILE A 85 -3.96 -12.94 1.88
N VAL A 86 -5.28 -12.79 1.71
CA VAL A 86 -5.99 -13.20 0.50
C VAL A 86 -5.53 -12.37 -0.70
N ALA A 87 -5.44 -11.06 -0.56
CA ALA A 87 -4.95 -10.19 -1.63
C ALA A 87 -3.50 -10.53 -2.02
N TYR A 88 -2.64 -10.77 -1.04
CA TYR A 88 -1.27 -11.20 -1.26
C TYR A 88 -1.18 -12.58 -1.93
N TYR A 89 -2.02 -13.53 -1.54
CA TYR A 89 -2.09 -14.85 -2.19
C TYR A 89 -2.45 -14.74 -3.67
N PHE A 90 -3.44 -13.90 -4.02
CA PHE A 90 -3.80 -13.68 -5.42
C PHE A 90 -2.65 -13.05 -6.22
N LEU A 91 -1.90 -12.11 -5.63
CA LEU A 91 -0.71 -11.55 -6.26
C LEU A 91 0.37 -12.63 -6.47
N CYS A 92 0.68 -13.42 -5.45
CA CYS A 92 1.65 -14.53 -5.57
C CYS A 92 1.24 -15.56 -6.63
N ARG A 93 -0.08 -15.82 -6.77
CA ARG A 93 -0.62 -16.68 -7.81
C ARG A 93 -0.43 -16.07 -9.20
N ALA A 94 -0.74 -14.80 -9.39
CA ALA A 94 -0.57 -14.09 -10.65
C ALA A 94 0.90 -14.02 -11.09
N MET A 95 1.81 -13.81 -10.11
CA MET A 95 3.27 -13.81 -10.30
C MET A 95 3.90 -15.20 -10.39
N GLU A 96 3.09 -16.28 -10.24
CA GLU A 96 3.55 -17.69 -10.25
C GLU A 96 4.57 -18.03 -9.16
N CYS A 97 4.57 -17.29 -8.05
CA CYS A 97 5.45 -17.52 -6.91
C CYS A 97 4.71 -18.13 -5.69
N ARG A 98 3.55 -18.78 -5.91
CA ARG A 98 2.70 -19.36 -4.87
C ARG A 98 3.45 -20.26 -3.89
N LYS A 99 4.49 -20.97 -4.33
CA LYS A 99 5.31 -21.84 -3.49
C LYS A 99 5.96 -21.08 -2.32
N TYR A 100 6.26 -19.79 -2.50
CA TYR A 100 6.93 -18.94 -1.51
C TYR A 100 5.95 -18.08 -0.72
N PHE A 101 4.65 -18.17 -1.01
CA PHE A 101 3.61 -17.37 -0.38
C PHE A 101 3.67 -17.42 1.16
N LEU A 102 3.64 -18.62 1.75
CA LEU A 102 3.62 -18.76 3.22
C LEU A 102 4.87 -18.18 3.88
N LEU A 103 6.04 -18.41 3.29
CA LEU A 103 7.29 -17.90 3.81
C LEU A 103 7.33 -16.37 3.80
N THR A 104 6.92 -15.75 2.69
CA THR A 104 6.98 -14.29 2.56
C THR A 104 5.76 -13.59 3.19
N ALA A 105 4.63 -14.28 3.37
CA ALA A 105 3.48 -13.75 4.10
C ALA A 105 3.80 -13.46 5.58
N LEU A 106 4.73 -14.20 6.20
CA LEU A 106 5.21 -13.91 7.55
C LEU A 106 5.80 -12.49 7.66
N LEU A 107 6.46 -12.00 6.60
CA LEU A 107 7.04 -10.67 6.57
C LEU A 107 5.98 -9.55 6.62
N LEU A 108 4.74 -9.82 6.20
CA LEU A 108 3.63 -8.86 6.31
C LEU A 108 3.23 -8.59 7.77
N PHE A 109 3.56 -9.49 8.68
CA PHE A 109 3.23 -9.40 10.11
C PHE A 109 4.46 -9.16 10.97
N ALA A 110 5.65 -9.09 10.37
CA ALA A 110 6.89 -8.74 11.07
C ALA A 110 6.99 -7.22 11.26
N PRO A 111 6.95 -6.70 12.50
CA PRO A 111 7.03 -5.26 12.74
C PRO A 111 8.47 -4.77 12.52
N VAL A 112 8.73 -4.19 11.36
CA VAL A 112 10.05 -3.62 11.03
C VAL A 112 10.28 -2.25 11.65
N SER A 113 9.22 -1.56 12.08
CA SER A 113 9.29 -0.29 12.79
C SER A 113 8.07 -0.08 13.69
N SER A 114 8.15 0.87 14.62
CA SER A 114 7.01 1.28 15.45
C SER A 114 5.85 1.77 14.59
N CYS A 115 6.13 2.57 13.57
CA CYS A 115 5.15 3.05 12.61
C CYS A 115 4.46 1.89 11.86
N TYR A 116 5.22 0.87 11.44
CA TYR A 116 4.65 -0.32 10.82
C TYR A 116 3.74 -1.07 11.80
N PHE A 117 4.21 -1.30 13.03
CA PHE A 117 3.43 -1.98 14.06
C PHE A 117 2.10 -1.25 14.33
N GLU A 118 2.16 0.06 14.52
CA GLU A 118 1.01 0.89 14.83
C GLU A 118 -0.03 0.88 13.69
N PHE A 119 0.36 1.24 12.47
CA PHE A 119 -0.58 1.49 11.38
C PHE A 119 -0.96 0.24 10.56
N MET A 120 -0.08 -0.78 10.51
CA MET A 120 -0.36 -2.03 9.80
C MET A 120 -0.96 -3.09 10.71
N LEU A 121 -0.45 -3.22 11.94
CA LEU A 121 -0.83 -4.35 12.80
C LEU A 121 -1.86 -3.96 13.85
N VAL A 122 -1.71 -2.81 14.52
CA VAL A 122 -2.62 -2.37 15.59
C VAL A 122 -3.82 -1.61 15.03
N ALA A 123 -3.59 -0.50 14.32
CA ALA A 123 -4.66 0.27 13.70
C ALA A 123 -5.27 -0.45 12.51
N ALA A 124 -4.46 -1.21 11.78
CA ALA A 124 -4.84 -1.91 10.55
C ALA A 124 -5.41 -1.00 9.45
N CYS A 125 -5.31 0.32 9.62
CA CYS A 125 -5.92 1.33 8.73
C CYS A 125 -5.23 1.44 7.37
N TYR A 126 -4.01 0.91 7.23
CA TYR A 126 -3.30 0.82 5.95
C TYR A 126 -3.58 -0.47 5.17
N ILE A 127 -4.16 -1.48 5.80
CA ILE A 127 -4.45 -2.77 5.15
C ILE A 127 -5.35 -2.62 3.92
N PRO A 128 -6.44 -1.84 3.93
CA PRO A 128 -7.25 -1.66 2.72
C PRO A 128 -6.44 -1.13 1.52
N TYR A 129 -5.54 -0.17 1.74
CA TYR A 129 -4.67 0.36 0.69
C TYR A 129 -3.70 -0.70 0.14
N VAL A 130 -3.07 -1.47 1.04
CA VAL A 130 -2.16 -2.55 0.63
C VAL A 130 -2.91 -3.64 -0.13
N ALA A 131 -4.11 -4.02 0.32
CA ALA A 131 -4.93 -5.02 -0.34
C ALA A 131 -5.35 -4.57 -1.75
N ILE A 132 -5.74 -3.31 -1.93
CA ILE A 132 -6.02 -2.70 -3.24
C ILE A 132 -4.76 -2.73 -4.11
N ALA A 133 -3.60 -2.36 -3.57
CA ALA A 133 -2.35 -2.37 -4.31
C ALA A 133 -1.96 -3.80 -4.76
N PHE A 134 -2.08 -4.80 -3.89
CA PHE A 134 -1.84 -6.20 -4.26
C PHE A 134 -2.83 -6.69 -5.32
N ALA A 135 -4.10 -6.34 -5.20
CA ALA A 135 -5.11 -6.68 -6.20
C ALA A 135 -4.82 -6.01 -7.56
N ALA A 136 -4.44 -4.73 -7.56
CA ALA A 136 -4.10 -4.01 -8.79
C ALA A 136 -2.85 -4.59 -9.47
N LEU A 137 -1.80 -4.93 -8.70
CA LEU A 137 -0.60 -5.59 -9.24
C LEU A 137 -0.92 -7.00 -9.77
N ALA A 138 -1.79 -7.75 -9.09
CA ALA A 138 -2.25 -9.05 -9.57
C ALA A 138 -3.03 -8.92 -10.90
N LEU A 139 -3.95 -7.94 -10.98
CA LEU A 139 -4.70 -7.66 -12.22
C LEU A 139 -3.79 -7.23 -13.36
N ASN A 140 -2.77 -6.41 -13.08
CA ASN A 140 -1.75 -6.03 -14.04
C ASN A 140 -1.07 -7.28 -14.65
N GLU A 141 -0.63 -8.23 -13.81
CA GLU A 141 -0.01 -9.47 -14.28
C GLU A 141 -0.99 -10.37 -15.05
N VAL A 142 -2.22 -10.49 -14.56
CA VAL A 142 -3.27 -11.26 -15.24
C VAL A 142 -3.58 -10.66 -16.61
N TYR A 143 -3.68 -9.34 -16.73
CA TYR A 143 -3.92 -8.65 -18.01
C TYR A 143 -2.83 -8.96 -19.04
N PHE A 144 -1.54 -8.90 -18.65
CA PHE A 144 -0.44 -9.17 -19.60
C PHE A 144 -0.31 -10.65 -19.98
N LYS A 145 -0.77 -11.56 -19.13
CA LYS A 145 -0.80 -13.00 -19.41
C LYS A 145 -2.08 -13.49 -20.09
N ALA A 146 -3.12 -12.65 -20.12
CA ALA A 146 -4.42 -13.01 -20.66
C ALA A 146 -4.40 -13.19 -22.17
N GLN A 147 -5.23 -14.10 -22.65
CA GLN A 147 -5.52 -14.24 -24.08
C GLN A 147 -6.20 -12.98 -24.63
N PRO A 148 -6.05 -12.64 -25.91
CA PRO A 148 -6.53 -11.40 -26.51
C PRO A 148 -8.01 -11.14 -26.28
N ASP A 149 -8.87 -12.17 -26.32
CA ASP A 149 -10.31 -12.11 -26.08
C ASP A 149 -10.65 -11.68 -24.64
N ARG A 150 -9.82 -12.05 -23.66
CA ARG A 150 -10.02 -11.74 -22.24
C ARG A 150 -9.35 -10.44 -21.77
N LYS A 151 -8.44 -9.89 -22.56
CA LYS A 151 -7.72 -8.65 -22.18
C LYS A 151 -8.66 -7.49 -21.90
N LYS A 152 -9.70 -7.30 -22.72
CA LYS A 152 -10.69 -6.23 -22.51
C LYS A 152 -11.40 -6.36 -21.15
N PHE A 153 -11.79 -7.58 -20.78
CA PHE A 153 -12.42 -7.84 -19.48
C PHE A 153 -11.50 -7.43 -18.32
N TRP A 154 -10.24 -7.89 -18.33
CA TRP A 154 -9.29 -7.58 -17.27
C TRP A 154 -8.92 -6.09 -17.22
N LEU A 155 -8.89 -5.41 -18.36
CA LEU A 155 -8.71 -3.97 -18.41
C LEU A 155 -9.88 -3.25 -17.73
N VAL A 156 -11.12 -3.63 -18.03
CA VAL A 156 -12.32 -3.04 -17.41
C VAL A 156 -12.28 -3.25 -15.88
N VAL A 157 -11.98 -4.46 -15.41
CA VAL A 157 -11.86 -4.74 -13.97
C VAL A 157 -10.78 -3.87 -13.32
N SER A 158 -9.62 -3.71 -13.98
CA SER A 158 -8.53 -2.87 -13.49
C SER A 158 -8.90 -1.39 -13.43
N VAL A 159 -9.60 -0.88 -14.45
CA VAL A 159 -10.10 0.50 -14.53
C VAL A 159 -11.13 0.77 -13.44
N LEU A 160 -12.05 -0.16 -13.18
CA LEU A 160 -13.03 -0.04 -12.10
C LEU A 160 -12.36 -0.06 -10.71
N LEU A 161 -11.40 -0.96 -10.50
CA LEU A 161 -10.62 -0.96 -9.25
C LEU A 161 -9.87 0.36 -9.05
N ALA A 162 -9.26 0.89 -10.11
CA ALA A 162 -8.54 2.17 -10.07
C ALA A 162 -9.47 3.35 -9.77
N LEU A 163 -10.68 3.36 -10.34
CA LEU A 163 -11.71 4.37 -10.04
C LEU A 163 -12.06 4.36 -8.55
N VAL A 164 -12.33 3.18 -8.01
CA VAL A 164 -12.66 2.98 -6.60
C VAL A 164 -11.50 3.36 -5.68
N ALA A 165 -10.26 3.01 -6.05
CA ALA A 165 -9.07 3.41 -5.33
C ALA A 165 -8.93 4.94 -5.28
N GLY A 166 -9.13 5.62 -6.41
CA GLY A 166 -9.12 7.09 -6.49
C GLY A 166 -10.19 7.76 -5.64
N LEU A 167 -11.39 7.15 -5.54
CA LEU A 167 -12.45 7.60 -4.61
C LEU A 167 -12.00 7.54 -3.14
N GLY A 168 -11.00 6.74 -2.79
CA GLY A 168 -10.40 6.66 -1.46
C GLY A 168 -9.44 7.81 -1.10
N GLY A 169 -9.13 8.69 -2.06
CA GLY A 169 -8.21 9.81 -1.84
C GLY A 169 -6.90 9.70 -2.66
N PRO A 170 -5.90 10.57 -2.40
CA PRO A 170 -4.69 10.65 -3.21
C PRO A 170 -3.64 9.57 -2.92
N ARG A 171 -3.78 8.80 -1.84
CA ARG A 171 -2.75 7.83 -1.40
C ARG A 171 -2.45 6.78 -2.44
N GLU A 172 -3.50 6.16 -3.01
CA GLU A 172 -3.36 5.13 -4.04
C GLU A 172 -2.79 5.72 -5.34
N ILE A 173 -3.12 6.97 -5.64
CA ILE A 173 -2.55 7.64 -6.81
C ILE A 173 -1.04 7.78 -6.63
N ILE A 174 -0.60 8.23 -5.47
CA ILE A 174 0.82 8.49 -5.17
C ILE A 174 1.60 7.18 -4.98
N ALA A 175 1.05 6.21 -4.24
CA ALA A 175 1.78 5.01 -3.85
C ALA A 175 1.64 3.83 -4.83
N LEU A 176 0.63 3.86 -5.71
CA LEU A 176 0.35 2.76 -6.64
C LEU A 176 0.37 3.23 -8.10
N TYR A 177 -0.53 4.16 -8.50
CA TYR A 177 -0.71 4.47 -9.92
C TYR A 177 0.38 5.36 -10.51
N ALA A 178 0.92 6.32 -9.75
CA ALA A 178 2.07 7.11 -10.19
C ALA A 178 3.34 6.27 -10.33
N PRO A 179 3.73 5.39 -9.39
CA PRO A 179 4.81 4.44 -9.58
C PRO A 179 4.60 3.50 -10.77
N LEU A 180 3.38 2.99 -10.97
CA LEU A 180 3.06 2.12 -12.11
C LEU A 180 3.27 2.86 -13.44
N GLY A 181 2.78 4.10 -13.54
CA GLY A 181 2.95 4.96 -14.71
C GLY A 181 4.42 5.32 -14.96
N LEU A 182 5.16 5.69 -13.91
CA LEU A 182 6.58 6.04 -14.01
C LEU A 182 7.43 4.85 -14.44
N ALA A 183 7.21 3.66 -13.87
CA ALA A 183 7.90 2.45 -14.26
C ALA A 183 7.62 2.08 -15.72
N ALA A 184 6.36 2.14 -16.15
CA ALA A 184 5.97 1.85 -17.53
C ALA A 184 6.55 2.87 -18.52
N ALA A 185 6.59 4.16 -18.16
CA ALA A 185 7.20 5.21 -18.96
C ALA A 185 8.72 5.01 -19.10
N ALA A 186 9.42 4.66 -18.01
CA ALA A 186 10.86 4.41 -18.03
C ALA A 186 11.21 3.21 -18.94
N GLU A 187 10.44 2.12 -18.85
CA GLU A 187 10.62 0.96 -19.72
C GLU A 187 10.34 1.31 -21.20
N LEU A 188 9.31 2.09 -21.49
CA LEU A 188 9.00 2.56 -22.84
C LEU A 188 10.13 3.43 -23.43
N VAL A 189 10.71 4.34 -22.63
CA VAL A 189 11.84 5.18 -23.06
C VAL A 189 13.07 4.32 -23.36
N ARG A 190 13.32 3.29 -22.53
CA ARG A 190 14.45 2.36 -22.72
C ARG A 190 14.31 1.50 -23.98
N GLU A 191 13.09 1.05 -24.26
CA GLU A 191 12.79 0.12 -25.36
C GLU A 191 11.67 0.68 -26.25
N ARG A 192 11.91 1.81 -26.91
CA ARG A 192 10.88 2.58 -27.67
C ARG A 192 10.14 1.78 -28.74
N ASN A 193 10.79 0.84 -29.37
CA ASN A 193 10.23 0.03 -30.46
C ASN A 193 9.56 -1.27 -29.98
N ASN A 194 9.50 -1.49 -28.67
CA ASN A 194 8.92 -2.70 -28.11
C ASN A 194 7.40 -2.51 -27.88
N GLU A 195 6.58 -3.20 -28.68
CA GLU A 195 5.12 -3.11 -28.61
C GLU A 195 4.57 -3.52 -27.23
N THR A 196 5.22 -4.49 -26.55
CA THR A 196 4.82 -4.89 -25.20
C THR A 196 5.01 -3.75 -24.21
N LYS A 197 6.10 -2.97 -24.30
CA LYS A 197 6.34 -1.81 -23.43
C LYS A 197 5.35 -0.69 -23.71
N ARG A 198 5.01 -0.48 -24.97
CA ARG A 198 3.95 0.46 -25.36
C ARG A 198 2.60 0.07 -24.77
N GLN A 199 2.23 -1.21 -24.83
CA GLN A 199 0.99 -1.71 -24.20
C GLN A 199 1.02 -1.55 -22.68
N GLN A 200 2.16 -1.76 -22.01
CA GLN A 200 2.33 -1.52 -20.58
C GLN A 200 2.06 -0.06 -20.22
N PHE A 201 2.62 0.87 -20.99
CA PHE A 201 2.40 2.30 -20.78
C PHE A 201 0.93 2.70 -21.00
N ILE A 202 0.30 2.20 -22.07
CA ILE A 202 -1.12 2.45 -22.36
C ILE A 202 -2.00 1.92 -21.23
N TYR A 203 -1.77 0.70 -20.74
CA TYR A 203 -2.48 0.14 -19.60
C TYR A 203 -2.32 1.03 -18.35
N ALA A 204 -1.09 1.40 -18.01
CA ALA A 204 -0.80 2.26 -16.87
C ALA A 204 -1.48 3.64 -16.98
N ALA A 205 -1.53 4.20 -18.21
CA ALA A 205 -2.23 5.45 -18.49
C ALA A 205 -3.75 5.33 -18.26
N PHE A 206 -4.38 4.24 -18.72
CA PHE A 206 -5.82 4.02 -18.49
C PHE A 206 -6.18 3.87 -17.02
N VAL A 207 -5.45 3.03 -16.28
CA VAL A 207 -5.73 2.85 -14.84
C VAL A 207 -5.37 4.11 -14.04
N GLY A 208 -4.29 4.80 -14.39
CA GLY A 208 -3.92 6.06 -13.76
C GLY A 208 -4.95 7.17 -13.99
N ALA A 209 -5.42 7.33 -15.23
CA ALA A 209 -6.49 8.27 -15.57
C ALA A 209 -7.78 7.96 -14.82
N SER A 210 -8.15 6.67 -14.71
CA SER A 210 -9.32 6.24 -13.96
C SER A 210 -9.20 6.57 -12.46
N ALA A 211 -8.03 6.35 -11.85
CA ALA A 211 -7.78 6.73 -10.46
C ALA A 211 -7.89 8.25 -10.26
N LEU A 212 -7.37 9.05 -11.20
CA LEU A 212 -7.49 10.51 -11.17
C LEU A 212 -8.96 10.96 -11.30
N ILE A 213 -9.76 10.30 -12.14
CA ILE A 213 -11.21 10.55 -12.25
C ILE A 213 -11.89 10.23 -10.91
N GLY A 214 -11.58 9.09 -10.28
CA GLY A 214 -12.09 8.74 -8.96
C GLY A 214 -11.76 9.81 -7.91
N TYR A 215 -10.53 10.29 -7.89
CA TYR A 215 -10.11 11.36 -7.00
C TYR A 215 -10.81 12.70 -7.30
N ALA A 216 -10.97 13.04 -8.56
CA ALA A 216 -11.73 14.23 -8.95
C ALA A 216 -13.19 14.15 -8.48
N LEU A 217 -13.85 12.99 -8.62
CA LEU A 217 -15.19 12.76 -8.07
C LEU A 217 -15.22 12.91 -6.54
N ASN A 218 -14.22 12.37 -5.83
CA ASN A 218 -14.09 12.56 -4.39
C ASN A 218 -14.04 14.06 -4.03
N ARG A 219 -13.21 14.86 -4.70
CA ARG A 219 -13.00 16.27 -4.39
C ARG A 219 -14.09 17.21 -4.90
N LEU A 220 -14.66 16.93 -6.05
CA LEU A 220 -15.62 17.83 -6.71
C LEU A 220 -17.08 17.51 -6.35
N VAL A 221 -17.38 16.24 -6.06
CA VAL A 221 -18.75 15.79 -5.78
C VAL A 221 -18.90 15.45 -4.30
N LEU A 222 -18.16 14.43 -3.80
CA LEU A 222 -18.35 13.97 -2.43
C LEU A 222 -18.00 15.04 -1.40
N ALA A 223 -16.97 15.84 -1.64
CA ALA A 223 -16.58 16.93 -0.76
C ALA A 223 -17.62 18.09 -0.66
N ARG A 224 -18.60 18.13 -1.54
CA ARG A 224 -19.75 19.06 -1.45
C ARG A 224 -20.91 18.51 -0.62
N ILE A 225 -20.97 17.18 -0.51
CA ILE A 225 -22.06 16.49 0.20
C ILE A 225 -21.68 16.23 1.66
N TYR A 226 -20.43 15.83 1.88
CA TYR A 226 -19.92 15.43 3.18
C TYR A 226 -18.93 16.46 3.72
N THR A 227 -18.91 16.63 5.04
CA THR A 227 -18.00 17.56 5.67
C THR A 227 -16.71 16.84 6.11
N PHE A 228 -15.56 17.40 5.77
CA PHE A 228 -14.28 16.90 6.23
C PHE A 228 -13.39 18.06 6.75
N LEU A 229 -12.47 17.69 7.65
CA LEU A 229 -11.55 18.65 8.27
C LEU A 229 -10.52 19.10 7.23
N THR A 230 -10.60 20.35 6.83
CA THR A 230 -9.54 21.00 6.06
C THR A 230 -8.51 21.54 7.03
N TRP A 231 -7.49 20.75 7.34
CA TRP A 231 -6.33 21.29 8.04
C TRP A 231 -5.62 22.27 7.09
N GLY A 232 -5.58 23.54 7.46
CA GLY A 232 -4.99 24.60 6.64
C GLY A 232 -3.49 24.44 6.31
N GLY A 233 -2.84 23.38 6.77
CA GLY A 233 -1.45 23.01 6.47
C GLY A 233 -1.24 21.92 5.42
N LEU A 234 -2.31 21.25 4.98
CA LEU A 234 -2.23 20.18 3.96
C LEU A 234 -2.58 20.65 2.54
N SER A 235 -2.56 21.96 2.29
CA SER A 235 -2.54 22.42 0.91
C SER A 235 -1.23 21.91 0.30
N PHE A 236 -1.33 21.04 -0.72
CA PHE A 236 -0.22 20.69 -1.62
C PHE A 236 0.22 21.98 -2.33
N LYS A 237 0.98 22.82 -1.65
CA LYS A 237 1.69 23.90 -2.31
C LYS A 237 2.87 23.25 -3.00
N LEU A 238 2.75 23.03 -4.30
CA LEU A 238 3.89 22.74 -5.14
C LEU A 238 4.86 23.93 -5.02
N ALA A 239 5.89 23.75 -4.24
CA ALA A 239 7.01 24.66 -4.24
C ALA A 239 8.18 23.87 -4.80
N PHE A 240 8.55 24.19 -6.02
CA PHE A 240 9.82 23.75 -6.59
C PHE A 240 10.95 24.39 -5.77
N MET A 241 11.32 23.70 -4.69
CA MET A 241 12.50 24.09 -3.91
C MET A 241 13.64 23.18 -4.31
N LEU A 242 14.76 23.79 -4.65
CA LEU A 242 16.01 23.04 -4.70
C LEU A 242 16.26 22.46 -3.29
N PRO A 243 16.48 21.15 -3.17
CA PRO A 243 16.70 20.52 -1.86
C PRO A 243 17.98 21.08 -1.24
N ASP A 244 17.85 21.71 -0.09
CA ASP A 244 19.01 22.05 0.74
C ASP A 244 19.54 20.79 1.46
N GLY A 245 20.78 20.85 1.94
CA GLY A 245 21.44 19.73 2.62
C GLY A 245 20.69 19.30 3.89
N ALA A 246 20.04 20.22 4.59
CA ALA A 246 19.27 19.92 5.80
C ALA A 246 18.02 19.11 5.47
N ARG A 247 17.33 19.45 4.37
CA ARG A 247 16.15 18.73 3.90
C ARG A 247 16.51 17.34 3.36
N MET A 248 17.63 17.23 2.62
CA MET A 248 18.14 15.93 2.17
C MET A 248 18.46 15.01 3.37
N LYS A 249 19.15 15.53 4.38
CA LYS A 249 19.45 14.78 5.61
C LYS A 249 18.16 14.33 6.32
N LYS A 250 17.15 15.19 6.41
CA LYS A 250 15.85 14.87 7.02
C LYS A 250 15.12 13.77 6.27
N VAL A 251 15.05 13.84 4.93
CA VAL A 251 14.41 12.81 4.09
C VAL A 251 15.13 11.47 4.25
N PHE A 252 16.47 11.47 4.21
CA PHE A 252 17.26 10.25 4.38
C PHE A 252 17.07 9.64 5.78
N TYR A 253 17.15 10.44 6.84
CA TYR A 253 16.91 9.97 8.21
C TYR A 253 15.50 9.39 8.38
N SER A 254 14.50 10.05 7.84
CA SER A 254 13.13 9.60 7.93
C SER A 254 12.87 8.32 7.11
N PHE A 255 13.59 8.14 6.00
CA PHE A 255 13.58 6.88 5.27
C PHE A 255 14.17 5.73 6.10
N LEU A 256 15.26 5.96 6.80
CA LEU A 256 15.83 4.97 7.74
C LEU A 256 14.85 4.67 8.89
N THR A 257 14.18 5.69 9.42
CA THR A 257 13.19 5.55 10.48
C THR A 257 12.01 4.68 10.06
N LEU A 258 11.53 4.84 8.81
CA LEU A 258 10.46 4.03 8.26
C LEU A 258 10.75 2.52 8.34
N TYR A 259 11.99 2.15 8.10
CA TYR A 259 12.45 0.76 8.21
C TYR A 259 12.91 0.38 9.63
N GLY A 260 12.78 1.26 10.62
CA GLY A 260 13.31 1.03 11.96
C GLY A 260 14.84 0.98 12.01
N ALA A 261 15.53 1.43 10.96
CA ALA A 261 16.98 1.38 10.85
C ALA A 261 17.71 2.52 11.61
N ALA A 262 16.98 3.41 12.26
CA ALA A 262 17.57 4.36 13.20
C ALA A 262 17.70 3.69 14.57
N LYS A 263 18.92 3.60 15.10
CA LYS A 263 19.26 2.89 16.35
C LYS A 263 18.42 3.36 17.54
N GLU A 264 18.08 4.64 17.58
CA GLU A 264 17.27 5.27 18.64
C GLU A 264 15.79 4.80 18.61
N ILE A 265 15.32 4.28 17.48
CA ILE A 265 13.93 3.90 17.24
C ILE A 265 13.73 2.38 17.26
N ALA A 266 14.77 1.62 16.91
CA ALA A 266 14.69 0.18 16.82
C ALA A 266 14.43 -0.51 18.18
N GLY A 267 14.71 0.15 19.30
CA GLY A 267 14.51 -0.38 20.65
C GLY A 267 15.39 -1.60 20.97
N SER A 268 15.91 -2.29 19.95
CA SER A 268 16.83 -3.42 20.12
C SER A 268 17.77 -3.55 18.93
N THR A 269 18.98 -4.08 19.18
CA THR A 269 19.97 -4.36 18.12
C THR A 269 19.43 -5.37 17.11
N PHE A 270 18.62 -6.33 17.55
CA PHE A 270 18.01 -7.33 16.66
C PHE A 270 17.06 -6.69 15.64
N LEU A 271 16.15 -5.83 16.09
CA LEU A 271 15.24 -5.13 15.19
C LEU A 271 15.97 -4.19 14.23
N PHE A 272 17.03 -3.52 14.69
CA PHE A 272 17.89 -2.71 13.83
C PHE A 272 18.52 -3.54 12.71
N VAL A 273 19.14 -4.67 13.05
CA VAL A 273 19.76 -5.58 12.07
C VAL A 273 18.72 -6.10 11.07
N LEU A 274 17.52 -6.49 11.55
CA LEU A 274 16.43 -6.97 10.70
C LEU A 274 15.98 -5.89 9.70
N SER A 275 15.89 -4.66 10.16
CA SER A 275 15.48 -3.52 9.33
C SER A 275 16.51 -3.18 8.25
N VAL A 276 17.80 -3.20 8.61
CA VAL A 276 18.89 -3.02 7.65
C VAL A 276 18.90 -4.16 6.63
N ALA A 277 18.72 -5.40 7.08
CA ALA A 277 18.62 -6.55 6.19
C ALA A 277 17.45 -6.41 5.19
N TRP A 278 16.32 -5.89 5.63
CA TRP A 278 15.17 -5.63 4.74
C TRP A 278 15.51 -4.63 3.63
N ILE A 279 16.17 -3.51 3.97
CA ILE A 279 16.61 -2.52 2.99
C ILE A 279 17.60 -3.15 2.00
N VAL A 280 18.61 -3.86 2.49
CA VAL A 280 19.62 -4.51 1.66
C VAL A 280 19.00 -5.54 0.73
N LEU A 281 18.08 -6.36 1.23
CA LEU A 281 17.35 -7.34 0.42
C LEU A 281 16.50 -6.66 -0.66
N THR A 282 15.81 -5.57 -0.33
CA THR A 282 15.01 -4.81 -1.30
C THR A 282 15.90 -4.29 -2.44
N ILE A 283 17.00 -3.63 -2.10
CA ILE A 283 17.96 -3.12 -3.07
C ILE A 283 18.56 -4.27 -3.88
N GLY A 284 18.98 -5.35 -3.21
CA GLY A 284 19.53 -6.54 -3.87
C GLY A 284 18.56 -7.16 -4.89
N CYS A 285 17.29 -7.30 -4.53
CA CYS A 285 16.25 -7.80 -5.46
C CYS A 285 16.06 -6.87 -6.66
N ILE A 286 16.07 -5.55 -6.46
CA ILE A 286 15.97 -4.57 -7.55
C ILE A 286 17.19 -4.68 -8.47
N VAL A 287 18.40 -4.67 -7.93
CA VAL A 287 19.65 -4.79 -8.70
C VAL A 287 19.66 -6.10 -9.48
N TYR A 288 19.28 -7.21 -8.84
CA TYR A 288 19.21 -8.52 -9.50
C TYR A 288 18.25 -8.52 -10.68
N ALA A 289 17.09 -7.85 -10.56
CA ALA A 289 16.10 -7.75 -11.65
C ALA A 289 16.64 -7.02 -12.88
N TYR A 290 17.59 -6.07 -12.71
CA TYR A 290 18.15 -5.28 -13.80
C TYR A 290 19.48 -5.81 -14.35
N THR A 291 20.22 -6.61 -13.57
CA THR A 291 21.53 -7.15 -13.96
C THR A 291 21.46 -8.56 -14.51
N HIS A 292 20.36 -9.27 -14.30
CA HIS A 292 20.21 -10.66 -14.73
C HIS A 292 19.05 -10.84 -15.71
N LYS A 293 19.07 -11.94 -16.47
CA LYS A 293 17.90 -12.39 -17.24
C LYS A 293 16.86 -12.92 -16.26
N VAL A 294 15.74 -12.24 -16.16
CA VAL A 294 14.62 -12.60 -15.28
C VAL A 294 13.31 -12.52 -16.05
N SER A 295 12.22 -13.03 -15.46
CA SER A 295 10.89 -12.93 -16.05
C SER A 295 10.45 -11.47 -16.17
N GLU A 296 9.65 -11.16 -17.20
CA GLU A 296 9.08 -9.82 -17.39
C GLU A 296 8.22 -9.38 -16.22
N GLY A 297 7.51 -10.29 -15.57
CA GLY A 297 6.74 -10.00 -14.35
C GLY A 297 7.63 -9.51 -13.20
N TYR A 298 8.78 -10.17 -13.00
CA TYR A 298 9.73 -9.72 -11.96
C TYR A 298 10.29 -8.34 -12.29
N ARG A 299 10.66 -8.08 -13.54
CA ARG A 299 11.19 -6.77 -13.96
C ARG A 299 10.14 -5.67 -13.77
N ARG A 300 8.87 -5.91 -14.13
CA ARG A 300 7.77 -4.96 -13.89
C ARG A 300 7.60 -4.64 -12.41
N LEU A 301 7.62 -5.67 -11.55
CA LEU A 301 7.48 -5.49 -10.12
C LEU A 301 8.66 -4.72 -9.51
N ALA A 302 9.90 -5.05 -9.91
CA ALA A 302 11.10 -4.33 -9.48
C ALA A 302 11.07 -2.86 -9.93
N GLY A 303 10.66 -2.61 -11.18
CA GLY A 303 10.46 -1.26 -11.72
C GLY A 303 9.41 -0.48 -10.93
N PHE A 304 8.28 -1.11 -10.63
CA PHE A 304 7.22 -0.52 -9.82
C PHE A 304 7.72 -0.15 -8.40
N VAL A 305 8.39 -1.06 -7.71
CA VAL A 305 8.93 -0.79 -6.36
C VAL A 305 9.98 0.33 -6.40
N SER A 306 10.89 0.30 -7.37
CA SER A 306 11.89 1.38 -7.57
C SER A 306 11.22 2.73 -7.82
N ALA A 307 10.23 2.77 -8.71
CA ALA A 307 9.46 3.98 -9.02
C ALA A 307 8.69 4.49 -7.79
N GLY A 308 8.20 3.60 -6.94
CA GLY A 308 7.55 3.94 -5.67
C GLY A 308 8.48 4.74 -4.74
N TYR A 309 9.72 4.32 -4.59
CA TYR A 309 10.71 5.08 -3.82
C TYR A 309 11.07 6.41 -4.47
N VAL A 310 11.20 6.45 -5.79
CA VAL A 310 11.48 7.70 -6.53
C VAL A 310 10.32 8.68 -6.34
N VAL A 311 9.07 8.26 -6.52
CA VAL A 311 7.88 9.11 -6.33
C VAL A 311 7.82 9.62 -4.88
N TYR A 312 8.09 8.76 -3.90
CA TYR A 312 8.09 9.12 -2.50
C TYR A 312 9.14 10.19 -2.17
N ILE A 313 10.38 10.01 -2.65
CA ILE A 313 11.47 10.97 -2.47
C ILE A 313 11.14 12.30 -3.17
N LEU A 314 10.71 12.25 -4.42
CA LEU A 314 10.36 13.44 -5.19
C LEU A 314 9.22 14.24 -4.54
N LEU A 315 8.24 13.57 -3.97
CA LEU A 315 7.14 14.23 -3.26
C LEU A 315 7.65 15.15 -2.14
N TYR A 316 8.64 14.70 -1.36
CA TYR A 316 9.23 15.51 -0.30
C TYR A 316 10.15 16.61 -0.79
N PHE A 317 10.77 16.46 -1.94
CA PHE A 317 11.61 17.49 -2.52
C PHE A 317 10.81 18.55 -3.28
N LEU A 318 9.70 18.16 -3.89
CA LEU A 318 8.90 19.04 -4.75
C LEU A 318 7.73 19.69 -4.03
N THR A 319 7.45 19.32 -2.78
CA THR A 319 6.30 19.84 -2.04
C THR A 319 6.71 20.36 -0.66
N TRP A 320 5.89 21.24 -0.10
CA TRP A 320 6.00 21.69 1.29
C TRP A 320 5.49 20.64 2.31
N MET A 321 5.22 19.42 1.87
CA MET A 321 4.78 18.39 2.80
C MET A 321 5.82 18.19 3.91
N THR A 322 5.35 18.24 5.14
CA THR A 322 6.13 17.74 6.27
C THR A 322 6.25 16.23 6.10
N PHE A 323 7.48 15.75 6.23
CA PHE A 323 7.74 14.32 6.21
C PHE A 323 6.94 13.63 7.30
N ASN A 324 6.16 12.63 6.91
CA ASN A 324 5.51 11.73 7.84
C ASN A 324 5.81 10.28 7.39
N GLU A 325 6.45 9.53 8.26
CA GLU A 325 6.92 8.15 8.02
C GLU A 325 5.81 7.22 7.54
N ARG A 326 4.59 7.39 8.09
CA ARG A 326 3.44 6.55 7.72
C ARG A 326 3.08 6.58 6.23
N TYR A 327 3.43 7.64 5.50
CA TYR A 327 3.13 7.71 4.06
C TYR A 327 4.03 6.81 3.21
N GLY A 328 5.20 6.43 3.73
CA GLY A 328 6.11 5.47 3.07
C GLY A 328 5.81 4.00 3.38
N LEU A 329 4.88 3.69 4.30
CA LEU A 329 4.57 2.31 4.70
C LEU A 329 4.18 1.42 3.52
N LEU A 330 3.41 1.95 2.55
CA LEU A 330 3.03 1.20 1.35
C LEU A 330 4.26 0.70 0.59
N ASN A 331 5.30 1.54 0.41
CA ASN A 331 6.52 1.15 -0.29
C ASN A 331 7.25 0.01 0.45
N THR A 332 7.25 0.03 1.79
CA THR A 332 7.85 -1.04 2.60
C THR A 332 7.12 -2.35 2.38
N VAL A 333 5.79 -2.35 2.48
CA VAL A 333 4.97 -3.56 2.32
C VAL A 333 5.04 -4.09 0.89
N LEU A 334 5.08 -3.20 -0.11
CA LEU A 334 5.14 -3.57 -1.52
C LEU A 334 6.49 -4.17 -1.95
N SER A 335 7.53 -4.14 -1.09
CA SER A 335 8.76 -4.91 -1.28
C SER A 335 8.60 -6.42 -1.00
N VAL A 336 7.61 -6.82 -0.20
CA VAL A 336 7.39 -8.24 0.16
C VAL A 336 7.12 -9.13 -1.05
N PRO A 337 6.22 -8.77 -1.99
CA PRO A 337 6.04 -9.52 -3.24
C PRO A 337 7.34 -9.67 -4.06
N LEU A 338 8.19 -8.65 -4.03
CA LEU A 338 9.48 -8.69 -4.73
C LEU A 338 10.38 -9.80 -4.19
N PHE A 339 10.39 -10.03 -2.86
CA PHE A 339 11.15 -11.14 -2.25
C PHE A 339 10.60 -12.50 -2.68
N ALA A 340 9.27 -12.66 -2.74
CA ALA A 340 8.65 -13.91 -3.17
C ALA A 340 9.02 -14.28 -4.62
N VAL A 341 9.02 -13.29 -5.51
CA VAL A 341 9.38 -13.50 -6.93
C VAL A 341 10.88 -13.69 -7.08
N ALA A 342 11.72 -12.98 -6.34
CA ALA A 342 13.17 -13.18 -6.35
C ALA A 342 13.56 -14.60 -5.93
N LEU A 343 12.95 -15.15 -4.89
CA LEU A 343 13.14 -16.53 -4.45
C LEU A 343 12.78 -17.56 -5.55
N LYS A 344 11.71 -17.28 -6.33
CA LYS A 344 11.37 -18.10 -7.49
C LYS A 344 12.48 -18.07 -8.56
N GLU A 345 12.93 -16.88 -8.92
CA GLU A 345 13.89 -16.68 -10.01
C GLU A 345 15.27 -17.26 -9.69
N VAL A 346 15.75 -17.13 -8.46
CA VAL A 346 17.04 -17.68 -8.02
C VAL A 346 17.00 -19.20 -8.07
N ARG A 347 15.97 -19.84 -7.51
CA ARG A 347 15.88 -21.32 -7.49
C ARG A 347 15.67 -21.97 -8.85
N VAL A 348 15.00 -21.30 -9.78
CA VAL A 348 14.88 -21.83 -11.15
C VAL A 348 16.24 -21.94 -11.82
N LYS A 349 17.18 -21.05 -11.50
CA LYS A 349 18.56 -21.08 -12.06
C LYS A 349 19.46 -22.14 -11.43
N GLU A 350 19.22 -22.56 -10.20
CA GLU A 350 20.01 -23.61 -9.55
C GLU A 350 19.71 -25.02 -10.08
N HIS A 351 18.64 -25.19 -10.86
CA HIS A 351 18.22 -26.46 -11.45
C HIS A 351 18.54 -26.61 -12.96
N TRP A 352 19.29 -25.64 -13.53
CA TRP A 352 19.87 -25.67 -14.89
C TRP A 352 21.38 -25.56 -14.82
#